data_c5a6b0549801d9e5fe4179e767e72641
#
_entry.id   c5a6b0549801d9e5fe4179e767e72641
#
_cell.length_a   1.000
_cell.length_b   1.000
_cell.length_c   1.000
_cell.angle_alpha   90.00
_cell.angle_beta   90.00
_cell.angle_gamma   90.00
#
_symmetry.space_group_name_H-M   'P 1'
#
loop_
_entity.id
_entity.type
_entity.pdbx_description
1 polymer ?
#
loop_
_entity_poly.entity_id
_entity_poly.type
_entity_poly.pdbx_seq_one_letter_code
_entity_poly.pdbx_strand_id
1 'polypeptide(L)'
;TKEQKDAGKGEAYVIIASHYLDLFRNYGGIPLLRQAIAADNVMSYDFSRKTAEETLDYIVELCDKAAGLLPWTVPAVDDGHFTKASAMGLKCRALLFAASPLFNASQPYSASTPVARNANADHVSQEDIPKMYWLGGYDAGRWQKVVDACEDFIRENEENGNAYALVEASGISSDDYRNAWNTSYADRYNGEILMETGRHYDTFASTYLRCYFGVSSDHGNAGRGYGGGCVTLNFVDMFTKADGSVIRYADWSGTTGRDSR
;
A
#
# COMPACT_ATOMS: atom_id res chain seq x y z
N THR A 1 16.96 24.87 -11.25
CA THR A 1 16.53 25.79 -10.17
C THR A 1 16.61 25.09 -8.81
N LYS A 2 16.48 25.85 -7.71
CA LYS A 2 16.40 25.28 -6.36
C LYS A 2 15.15 24.40 -6.24
N GLU A 3 14.03 24.86 -6.73
CA GLU A 3 12.74 24.15 -6.74
C GLU A 3 12.84 22.78 -7.41
N GLN A 4 13.49 22.68 -8.57
CA GLN A 4 13.70 21.40 -9.26
C GLN A 4 14.57 20.43 -8.46
N LYS A 5 15.58 20.95 -7.74
CA LYS A 5 16.40 20.11 -6.87
C LYS A 5 15.63 19.64 -5.64
N ASP A 6 14.81 20.50 -5.08
CA ASP A 6 13.97 20.18 -3.93
C ASP A 6 12.90 19.15 -4.32
N ALA A 7 12.25 19.33 -5.48
CA ALA A 7 11.29 18.35 -6.01
C ALA A 7 11.95 16.99 -6.26
N GLY A 8 13.07 16.94 -6.96
CA GLY A 8 13.80 15.69 -7.20
C GLY A 8 14.26 15.00 -5.91
N LYS A 9 14.60 15.76 -4.87
CA LYS A 9 14.90 15.21 -3.55
C LYS A 9 13.65 14.68 -2.86
N GLY A 10 12.52 15.38 -2.97
CA GLY A 10 11.22 14.93 -2.45
C GLY A 10 10.78 13.62 -3.09
N GLU A 11 10.90 13.51 -4.40
CA GLU A 11 10.60 12.28 -5.14
C GLU A 11 11.49 11.11 -4.70
N ALA A 12 12.79 11.34 -4.52
CA ALA A 12 13.69 10.32 -4.00
C ALA A 12 13.26 9.83 -2.62
N TYR A 13 12.77 10.73 -1.74
CA TYR A 13 12.23 10.32 -0.44
C TYR A 13 10.97 9.47 -0.57
N VAL A 14 10.03 9.78 -1.48
CA VAL A 14 8.85 8.94 -1.73
C VAL A 14 9.26 7.55 -2.21
N ILE A 15 10.19 7.46 -3.16
CA ILE A 15 10.69 6.18 -3.67
C ILE A 15 11.31 5.35 -2.54
N ILE A 16 12.18 5.95 -1.74
CA ILE A 16 12.80 5.27 -0.61
C ILE A 16 11.74 4.80 0.38
N ALA A 17 10.80 5.69 0.77
CA ALA A 17 9.72 5.36 1.69
C ALA A 17 8.85 4.21 1.19
N SER A 18 8.50 4.19 -0.10
CA SER A 18 7.69 3.12 -0.69
C SER A 18 8.40 1.76 -0.63
N HIS A 19 9.69 1.71 -0.96
CA HIS A 19 10.49 0.48 -0.85
C HIS A 19 10.65 0.02 0.60
N TYR A 20 10.86 0.96 1.54
CA TYR A 20 10.89 0.65 2.96
C TYR A 20 9.54 0.11 3.45
N LEU A 21 8.42 0.65 2.97
CA LEU A 21 7.09 0.12 3.29
C LEU A 21 6.90 -1.32 2.76
N ASP A 22 7.33 -1.61 1.55
CA ASP A 22 7.27 -2.97 1.00
C ASP A 22 8.13 -3.95 1.80
N LEU A 23 9.34 -3.54 2.18
CA LEU A 23 10.19 -4.34 3.04
C LEU A 23 9.60 -4.51 4.44
N PHE A 24 9.06 -3.43 5.03
CA PHE A 24 8.40 -3.46 6.34
C PHE A 24 7.22 -4.44 6.36
N ARG A 25 6.39 -4.43 5.33
CA ARG A 25 5.24 -5.34 5.21
C ARG A 25 5.63 -6.81 5.18
N ASN A 26 6.79 -7.13 4.63
CA ASN A 26 7.25 -8.49 4.47
C ASN A 26 8.20 -8.97 5.58
N TYR A 27 8.98 -8.06 6.17
CA TYR A 27 10.07 -8.42 7.08
C TYR A 27 9.96 -7.76 8.45
N GLY A 28 9.08 -6.77 8.64
CA GLY A 28 9.04 -5.94 9.84
C GLY A 28 10.23 -5.00 9.91
N GLY A 29 10.97 -5.02 11.02
CA GLY A 29 12.18 -4.23 11.20
C GLY A 29 13.32 -4.67 10.28
N ILE A 30 14.00 -3.72 9.69
CA ILE A 30 15.09 -3.90 8.73
C ILE A 30 16.22 -2.90 8.97
N PRO A 31 17.41 -3.08 8.38
CA PRO A 31 18.47 -2.07 8.43
C PRO A 31 18.02 -0.75 7.80
N LEU A 32 18.33 0.38 8.45
CA LEU A 32 17.96 1.71 7.98
C LEU A 32 19.16 2.40 7.35
N LEU A 33 19.11 2.60 6.04
CA LEU A 33 20.13 3.32 5.26
C LEU A 33 19.77 4.82 5.21
N ARG A 34 20.31 5.58 6.15
CA ARG A 34 20.03 7.02 6.28
C ARG A 34 20.90 7.90 5.41
N GLN A 35 21.94 7.33 4.79
CA GLN A 35 22.88 8.01 3.92
C GLN A 35 23.43 7.07 2.87
N ALA A 36 23.97 7.63 1.79
CA ALA A 36 24.71 6.86 0.81
C ALA A 36 25.97 6.25 1.46
N ILE A 37 26.23 5.00 1.15
CA ILE A 37 27.41 4.26 1.65
C ILE A 37 28.48 4.32 0.57
N ALA A 38 29.62 4.90 0.88
CA ALA A 38 30.78 4.86 0.01
C ALA A 38 31.36 3.45 -0.07
N ALA A 39 31.80 3.04 -1.24
CA ALA A 39 32.28 1.68 -1.49
C ALA A 39 33.50 1.29 -0.62
N ASP A 40 34.31 2.27 -0.26
CA ASP A 40 35.48 2.11 0.62
C ASP A 40 35.13 2.04 2.12
N ASN A 41 33.88 2.34 2.47
CA ASN A 41 33.42 2.42 3.86
C ASN A 41 32.31 1.41 4.20
N VAL A 42 32.01 0.47 3.30
CA VAL A 42 30.93 -0.52 3.48
C VAL A 42 31.11 -1.33 4.76
N MET A 43 32.32 -1.73 5.09
CA MET A 43 32.61 -2.58 6.25
C MET A 43 32.44 -1.90 7.60
N SER A 44 32.36 -0.57 7.64
CA SER A 44 32.16 0.19 8.87
C SER A 44 30.69 0.61 9.07
N TYR A 45 29.81 0.30 8.11
CA TYR A 45 28.40 0.66 8.20
C TYR A 45 27.62 -0.37 9.03
N ASP A 46 26.74 0.11 9.89
CA ASP A 46 25.85 -0.73 10.69
C ASP A 46 24.66 -1.23 9.86
N PHE A 47 24.70 -2.47 9.43
CA PHE A 47 23.60 -3.16 8.75
C PHE A 47 22.73 -3.97 9.70
N SER A 48 22.82 -3.76 11.01
CA SER A 48 21.96 -4.43 11.96
C SER A 48 20.48 -4.11 11.71
N ARG A 49 19.62 -5.10 11.90
CA ARG A 49 18.17 -4.90 11.85
C ARG A 49 17.75 -3.95 12.96
N LYS A 50 16.84 -3.07 12.63
CA LYS A 50 16.15 -2.19 13.57
C LYS A 50 14.78 -2.78 13.92
N THR A 51 14.11 -2.21 14.91
CA THR A 51 12.77 -2.65 15.28
C THR A 51 11.74 -2.28 14.20
N ALA A 52 10.58 -2.91 14.26
CA ALA A 52 9.43 -2.55 13.41
C ALA A 52 9.03 -1.08 13.65
N GLU A 53 9.08 -0.61 14.90
CA GLU A 53 8.77 0.78 15.25
C GLU A 53 9.76 1.76 14.62
N GLU A 54 11.07 1.55 14.79
CA GLU A 54 12.10 2.40 14.17
C GLU A 54 11.99 2.43 12.64
N THR A 55 11.59 1.30 12.03
CA THR A 55 11.41 1.23 10.59
C THR A 55 10.17 2.02 10.15
N LEU A 56 9.06 1.90 10.88
CA LEU A 56 7.85 2.69 10.63
C LEU A 56 8.13 4.19 10.79
N ASP A 57 8.79 4.58 11.86
CA ASP A 57 9.15 5.98 12.12
C ASP A 57 10.01 6.55 10.99
N TYR A 58 10.94 5.75 10.47
CA TYR A 58 11.76 6.18 9.33
C TYR A 58 10.94 6.35 8.05
N ILE A 59 9.97 5.48 7.78
CA ILE A 59 9.05 5.63 6.64
C ILE A 59 8.26 6.93 6.78
N VAL A 60 7.69 7.20 7.96
CA VAL A 60 6.94 8.43 8.24
C VAL A 60 7.82 9.66 8.09
N GLU A 61 9.03 9.64 8.64
CA GLU A 61 10.03 10.71 8.49
C GLU A 61 10.32 11.05 7.02
N LEU A 62 10.48 10.02 6.18
CA LEU A 62 10.72 10.20 4.75
C LEU A 62 9.51 10.81 4.04
N CYS A 63 8.29 10.36 4.37
CA CYS A 63 7.06 10.91 3.83
C CYS A 63 6.90 12.40 4.22
N ASP A 64 7.16 12.75 5.47
CA ASP A 64 7.06 14.14 5.95
C ASP A 64 8.11 15.03 5.28
N LYS A 65 9.34 14.54 5.11
CA LYS A 65 10.37 15.26 4.35
C LYS A 65 9.97 15.48 2.89
N ALA A 66 9.39 14.45 2.25
CA ALA A 66 8.91 14.54 0.89
C ALA A 66 7.76 15.55 0.77
N ALA A 67 6.79 15.50 1.67
CA ALA A 67 5.66 16.43 1.69
C ALA A 67 6.07 17.88 1.85
N GLY A 68 7.18 18.15 2.54
CA GLY A 68 7.75 19.49 2.69
C GLY A 68 8.48 20.02 1.45
N LEU A 69 8.77 19.17 0.46
CA LEU A 69 9.55 19.52 -0.73
C LEU A 69 8.75 19.44 -2.03
N LEU A 70 7.66 18.70 -2.05
CA LEU A 70 6.87 18.43 -3.24
C LEU A 70 5.68 19.39 -3.34
N PRO A 71 5.27 19.78 -4.57
CA PRO A 71 4.05 20.51 -4.80
C PRO A 71 2.82 19.60 -4.57
N TRP A 72 1.65 20.21 -4.32
CA TRP A 72 0.39 19.45 -4.15
C TRP A 72 -0.03 18.73 -5.42
N THR A 73 0.08 19.39 -6.55
CA THR A 73 -0.18 18.84 -7.89
C THR A 73 0.97 19.20 -8.83
N VAL A 74 1.06 18.50 -9.95
CA VAL A 74 1.99 18.80 -11.04
C VAL A 74 1.22 19.14 -12.32
N PRO A 75 1.80 19.95 -13.22
CA PRO A 75 1.23 20.18 -14.55
C PRO A 75 1.10 18.86 -15.34
N ALA A 76 0.13 18.78 -16.26
CA ALA A 76 -0.09 17.58 -17.07
C ALA A 76 1.15 17.15 -17.90
N VAL A 77 2.05 18.07 -18.22
CA VAL A 77 3.32 17.76 -18.91
C VAL A 77 4.31 16.98 -18.01
N ASP A 78 4.18 17.15 -16.70
CA ASP A 78 4.99 16.50 -15.67
C ASP A 78 4.22 15.34 -14.99
N ASP A 79 3.14 14.85 -15.62
CA ASP A 79 2.37 13.75 -15.09
C ASP A 79 3.22 12.48 -14.90
N GLY A 80 3.00 11.82 -13.76
CA GLY A 80 3.80 10.69 -13.30
C GLY A 80 4.89 11.08 -12.30
N HIS A 81 5.15 12.38 -12.07
CA HIS A 81 5.98 12.83 -10.97
C HIS A 81 5.23 12.72 -9.64
N PHE A 82 5.97 12.46 -8.57
CA PHE A 82 5.38 12.40 -7.24
C PHE A 82 5.01 13.78 -6.72
N THR A 83 3.94 13.83 -5.93
CA THR A 83 3.37 15.04 -5.36
C THR A 83 3.37 14.99 -3.84
N LYS A 84 3.09 16.11 -3.18
CA LYS A 84 2.84 16.14 -1.74
C LYS A 84 1.71 15.19 -1.35
N ALA A 85 0.66 15.11 -2.17
CA ALA A 85 -0.44 14.16 -1.97
C ALA A 85 0.02 12.69 -2.02
N SER A 86 0.94 12.34 -2.93
CA SER A 86 1.56 11.01 -2.99
C SER A 86 2.27 10.65 -1.68
N ALA A 87 3.06 11.60 -1.16
CA ALA A 87 3.81 11.40 0.10
C ALA A 87 2.87 11.24 1.31
N MET A 88 1.84 12.08 1.40
CA MET A 88 0.85 12.02 2.48
C MET A 88 0.01 10.74 2.40
N GLY A 89 -0.42 10.34 1.20
CA GLY A 89 -1.14 9.08 0.99
C GLY A 89 -0.30 7.85 1.35
N LEU A 90 0.99 7.86 1.04
CA LEU A 90 1.93 6.80 1.43
C LEU A 90 2.08 6.73 2.96
N LYS A 91 2.15 7.88 3.65
CA LYS A 91 2.17 7.95 5.12
C LYS A 91 0.90 7.35 5.73
N CYS A 92 -0.28 7.73 5.25
CA CYS A 92 -1.56 7.16 5.70
C CYS A 92 -1.56 5.64 5.55
N ARG A 93 -1.11 5.13 4.40
CA ARG A 93 -1.03 3.70 4.12
C ARG A 93 -0.06 2.97 5.05
N ALA A 94 1.10 3.54 5.33
CA ALA A 94 2.09 2.96 6.25
C ALA A 94 1.54 2.87 7.68
N LEU A 95 0.95 3.95 8.17
CA LEU A 95 0.34 4.01 9.50
C LEU A 95 -0.84 3.04 9.63
N LEU A 96 -1.72 2.96 8.61
CA LEU A 96 -2.85 2.03 8.58
C LEU A 96 -2.37 0.58 8.66
N PHE A 97 -1.33 0.23 7.90
CA PHE A 97 -0.78 -1.11 7.91
C PHE A 97 -0.18 -1.46 9.29
N ALA A 98 0.54 -0.53 9.90
CA ALA A 98 1.12 -0.71 11.22
C ALA A 98 0.08 -0.76 12.35
N ALA A 99 -1.05 -0.04 12.22
CA ALA A 99 -2.16 -0.10 13.17
C ALA A 99 -2.98 -1.39 13.06
N SER A 100 -2.81 -2.18 11.99
CA SER A 100 -3.53 -3.43 11.78
C SER A 100 -3.14 -4.51 12.80
N PRO A 101 -3.98 -5.55 13.01
CA PRO A 101 -3.73 -6.59 14.01
C PRO A 101 -2.41 -7.34 13.83
N LEU A 102 -1.81 -7.33 12.62
CA LEU A 102 -0.52 -7.98 12.38
C LEU A 102 0.59 -7.39 13.27
N PHE A 103 0.62 -6.06 13.40
CA PHE A 103 1.62 -5.33 14.18
C PHE A 103 1.09 -4.83 15.52
N ASN A 104 -0.21 -4.53 15.60
CA ASN A 104 -0.87 -3.89 16.75
C ASN A 104 -1.80 -4.84 17.50
N ALA A 105 -1.42 -6.10 17.65
CA ALA A 105 -2.14 -7.05 18.50
C ALA A 105 -1.59 -7.05 19.92
N SER A 106 -2.37 -7.56 20.88
CA SER A 106 -1.93 -7.75 22.27
C SER A 106 -0.77 -8.73 22.43
N GLN A 107 -0.63 -9.65 21.46
CA GLN A 107 0.44 -10.63 21.38
C GLN A 107 0.96 -10.68 19.94
N PRO A 108 2.24 -10.99 19.73
CA PRO A 108 2.78 -11.14 18.39
C PRO A 108 2.11 -12.31 17.67
N TYR A 109 1.86 -12.16 16.39
CA TYR A 109 1.18 -13.18 15.55
C TYR A 109 1.86 -14.55 15.62
N SER A 110 3.18 -14.58 15.75
CA SER A 110 4.00 -15.78 15.76
C SER A 110 4.83 -15.92 17.04
N ALA A 111 4.17 -15.86 18.20
CA ALA A 111 4.82 -15.93 19.51
C ALA A 111 5.63 -17.24 19.74
N SER A 112 5.27 -18.33 19.02
CA SER A 112 5.91 -19.65 19.18
C SER A 112 7.00 -19.93 18.15
N THR A 113 7.18 -19.10 17.13
CA THR A 113 8.17 -19.33 16.08
C THR A 113 9.47 -18.64 16.45
N PRO A 114 10.59 -19.36 16.58
CA PRO A 114 11.90 -18.75 16.75
C PRO A 114 12.27 -18.00 15.46
N VAL A 115 12.02 -16.70 15.43
CA VAL A 115 12.10 -15.84 14.25
C VAL A 115 13.53 -15.55 13.86
N ALA A 116 14.44 -15.57 14.80
CA ALA A 116 15.86 -15.38 14.51
C ALA A 116 16.68 -16.52 15.07
N ARG A 117 16.99 -17.48 14.25
CA ARG A 117 18.00 -18.50 14.56
C ARG A 117 19.40 -17.90 14.66
N ASN A 118 19.58 -16.70 14.15
CA ASN A 118 20.85 -15.96 14.10
C ASN A 118 20.75 -14.60 14.80
N ALA A 119 20.12 -14.53 15.97
CA ALA A 119 20.11 -13.32 16.79
C ALA A 119 21.53 -12.72 16.96
N ASN A 120 22.55 -13.58 17.00
CA ASN A 120 23.95 -13.15 17.07
C ASN A 120 24.44 -12.46 15.79
N ALA A 121 23.91 -12.81 14.62
CA ALA A 121 24.28 -12.17 13.35
C ALA A 121 23.62 -10.80 13.20
N ASP A 122 22.41 -10.64 13.76
CA ASP A 122 21.68 -9.38 13.74
C ASP A 122 21.98 -8.49 14.95
N HIS A 123 22.82 -8.92 15.86
CA HIS A 123 23.15 -8.22 17.13
C HIS A 123 21.91 -7.87 17.98
N VAL A 124 20.88 -8.69 17.89
CA VAL A 124 19.60 -8.50 18.59
C VAL A 124 19.54 -9.45 19.78
N SER A 125 19.14 -8.92 20.96
CA SER A 125 18.87 -9.76 22.13
C SER A 125 17.65 -10.64 21.91
N GLN A 126 17.56 -11.78 22.61
CA GLN A 126 16.39 -12.67 22.52
C GLN A 126 15.09 -11.96 22.93
N GLU A 127 15.16 -11.00 23.86
CA GLU A 127 14.03 -10.19 24.31
C GLU A 127 13.54 -9.20 23.24
N ASP A 128 14.46 -8.77 22.37
CA ASP A 128 14.17 -7.78 21.34
C ASP A 128 13.68 -8.41 20.03
N ILE A 129 13.83 -9.72 19.85
CA ILE A 129 13.38 -10.41 18.63
C ILE A 129 11.93 -10.11 18.28
N PRO A 130 10.95 -10.15 19.21
CA PRO A 130 9.57 -9.80 18.88
C PRO A 130 9.39 -8.37 18.36
N LYS A 131 10.21 -7.44 18.81
CA LYS A 131 10.15 -6.03 18.36
C LYS A 131 10.49 -5.86 16.87
N MET A 132 11.09 -6.88 16.23
CA MET A 132 11.40 -6.85 14.80
C MET A 132 10.16 -7.00 13.92
N TYR A 133 9.05 -7.56 14.44
CA TYR A 133 7.84 -7.86 13.67
C TYR A 133 6.54 -7.54 14.41
N TRP A 134 6.62 -6.92 15.58
CA TRP A 134 5.50 -6.57 16.42
C TRP A 134 5.80 -5.28 17.20
N LEU A 135 4.79 -4.45 17.40
CA LEU A 135 4.94 -3.13 18.04
C LEU A 135 4.76 -3.14 19.56
N GLY A 136 4.90 -4.31 20.20
CA GLY A 136 4.96 -4.42 21.66
C GLY A 136 3.62 -4.43 22.40
N GLY A 137 2.49 -4.58 21.70
CA GLY A 137 1.17 -4.62 22.30
C GLY A 137 0.12 -3.83 21.53
N TYR A 138 -1.15 -4.05 21.88
CA TYR A 138 -2.24 -3.26 21.34
C TYR A 138 -2.20 -1.83 21.90
N ASP A 139 -2.22 -0.87 20.99
CA ASP A 139 -2.31 0.55 21.31
C ASP A 139 -3.34 1.22 20.39
N ALA A 140 -4.43 1.71 20.97
CA ALA A 140 -5.46 2.45 20.25
C ALA A 140 -4.95 3.77 19.66
N GLY A 141 -3.89 4.35 20.23
CA GLY A 141 -3.24 5.56 19.72
C GLY A 141 -2.66 5.39 18.33
N ARG A 142 -2.34 4.16 17.91
CA ARG A 142 -1.88 3.90 16.52
C ARG A 142 -3.00 4.12 15.52
N TRP A 143 -4.24 3.77 15.84
CA TRP A 143 -5.41 4.11 15.03
C TRP A 143 -5.67 5.61 14.99
N GLN A 144 -5.47 6.30 16.12
CA GLN A 144 -5.61 7.76 16.12
C GLN A 144 -4.59 8.43 15.19
N LYS A 145 -3.34 7.97 15.17
CA LYS A 145 -2.32 8.46 14.21
C LYS A 145 -2.74 8.28 12.74
N VAL A 146 -3.48 7.20 12.42
CA VAL A 146 -4.04 7.01 11.07
C VAL A 146 -5.10 8.05 10.79
N VAL A 147 -6.04 8.24 11.71
CA VAL A 147 -7.11 9.25 11.56
C VAL A 147 -6.50 10.63 11.36
N ASP A 148 -5.58 11.03 12.24
CA ASP A 148 -4.92 12.35 12.17
C ASP A 148 -4.23 12.55 10.81
N ALA A 149 -3.51 11.54 10.30
CA ALA A 149 -2.83 11.63 9.00
C ALA A 149 -3.82 11.72 7.83
N CYS A 150 -4.95 11.02 7.90
CA CYS A 150 -5.99 11.09 6.88
C CYS A 150 -6.73 12.44 6.93
N GLU A 151 -7.02 12.96 8.13
CA GLU A 151 -7.63 14.29 8.30
C GLU A 151 -6.69 15.40 7.81
N ASP A 152 -5.39 15.28 8.06
CA ASP A 152 -4.38 16.19 7.52
C ASP A 152 -4.38 16.17 5.99
N PHE A 153 -4.48 15.00 5.36
CA PHE A 153 -4.61 14.89 3.91
C PHE A 153 -5.88 15.55 3.38
N ILE A 154 -7.02 15.29 4.00
CA ILE A 154 -8.33 15.85 3.59
C ILE A 154 -8.28 17.38 3.70
N ARG A 155 -7.80 17.91 4.81
CA ARG A 155 -7.64 19.36 5.03
C ARG A 155 -6.74 19.99 3.97
N GLU A 156 -5.59 19.40 3.70
CA GLU A 156 -4.66 19.89 2.68
C GLU A 156 -5.30 19.86 1.28
N ASN A 157 -6.11 18.82 0.99
CA ASN A 157 -6.82 18.71 -0.26
C ASN A 157 -7.89 19.80 -0.42
N GLU A 158 -8.64 20.10 0.63
CA GLU A 158 -9.62 21.21 0.67
C GLU A 158 -8.94 22.56 0.46
N GLU A 159 -7.82 22.82 1.15
CA GLU A 159 -7.02 24.04 1.01
C GLU A 159 -6.45 24.23 -0.41
N ASN A 160 -6.22 23.13 -1.13
CA ASN A 160 -5.73 23.13 -2.51
C ASN A 160 -6.83 22.88 -3.56
N GLY A 161 -8.08 23.17 -3.24
CA GLY A 161 -9.20 23.20 -4.20
C GLY A 161 -9.76 21.82 -4.55
N ASN A 162 -9.59 20.82 -3.68
CA ASN A 162 -10.09 19.45 -3.88
C ASN A 162 -9.60 18.82 -5.20
N ALA A 163 -8.29 18.91 -5.43
CA ALA A 163 -7.67 18.37 -6.64
C ALA A 163 -7.79 16.83 -6.73
N TYR A 164 -7.96 16.17 -5.59
CA TYR A 164 -8.16 14.72 -5.50
C TYR A 164 -9.56 14.42 -4.97
N ALA A 165 -10.24 13.48 -5.63
CA ALA A 165 -11.60 13.07 -5.28
C ALA A 165 -11.87 11.66 -5.78
N LEU A 166 -12.81 10.97 -5.13
CA LEU A 166 -13.30 9.68 -5.60
C LEU A 166 -14.05 9.84 -6.92
N VAL A 167 -13.90 8.88 -7.82
CA VAL A 167 -14.71 8.81 -9.04
C VAL A 167 -16.07 8.27 -8.67
N GLU A 168 -17.08 9.13 -8.74
CA GLU A 168 -18.45 8.77 -8.41
C GLU A 168 -19.20 8.19 -9.61
N ALA A 169 -20.12 7.26 -9.32
CA ALA A 169 -21.03 6.75 -10.33
C ALA A 169 -22.00 7.83 -10.78
N SER A 170 -22.26 7.92 -12.09
CA SER A 170 -23.18 8.90 -12.68
C SER A 170 -24.65 8.64 -12.37
N GLY A 171 -24.96 7.46 -11.83
CA GLY A 171 -26.32 7.02 -11.47
C GLY A 171 -26.25 5.80 -10.54
N ILE A 172 -27.37 5.08 -10.44
CA ILE A 172 -27.53 3.95 -9.49
C ILE A 172 -27.59 2.57 -10.17
N SER A 173 -27.41 2.53 -11.49
CA SER A 173 -27.39 1.23 -12.19
C SER A 173 -26.06 0.51 -12.00
N SER A 174 -26.06 -0.80 -12.19
CA SER A 174 -24.83 -1.60 -12.16
C SER A 174 -23.82 -1.15 -13.22
N ASP A 175 -24.30 -0.60 -14.34
CA ASP A 175 -23.45 -0.06 -15.39
C ASP A 175 -22.77 1.25 -14.96
N ASP A 176 -23.47 2.12 -14.23
CA ASP A 176 -22.91 3.36 -13.70
C ASP A 176 -21.74 3.05 -12.74
N TYR A 177 -21.94 2.12 -11.81
CA TYR A 177 -20.89 1.72 -10.88
C TYR A 177 -19.72 1.02 -11.59
N ARG A 178 -20.00 0.17 -12.59
CA ARG A 178 -18.95 -0.47 -13.38
C ARG A 178 -18.14 0.56 -14.18
N ASN A 179 -18.79 1.56 -14.74
CA ASN A 179 -18.12 2.63 -15.48
C ASN A 179 -17.26 3.48 -14.54
N ALA A 180 -17.76 3.86 -13.35
CA ALA A 180 -16.98 4.58 -12.35
C ALA A 180 -15.73 3.77 -11.93
N TRP A 181 -15.90 2.48 -11.67
CA TRP A 181 -14.78 1.58 -11.38
C TRP A 181 -13.76 1.52 -12.54
N ASN A 182 -14.22 1.39 -13.77
CA ASN A 182 -13.32 1.36 -14.92
C ASN A 182 -12.56 2.68 -15.06
N THR A 183 -13.23 3.82 -14.87
CA THR A 183 -12.59 5.14 -14.90
C THR A 183 -11.54 5.26 -13.79
N SER A 184 -11.90 4.93 -12.55
CA SER A 184 -10.95 5.05 -11.43
C SER A 184 -9.72 4.16 -11.56
N TYR A 185 -9.87 2.99 -12.20
CA TYR A 185 -8.80 2.01 -12.34
C TYR A 185 -8.01 2.10 -13.65
N ALA A 186 -8.68 2.42 -14.77
CA ALA A 186 -8.08 2.35 -16.09
C ALA A 186 -7.69 3.72 -16.66
N ASP A 187 -8.39 4.78 -16.30
CA ASP A 187 -8.11 6.11 -16.81
C ASP A 187 -6.93 6.73 -16.07
N ARG A 188 -5.94 7.15 -16.83
CA ARG A 188 -4.67 7.66 -16.32
C ARG A 188 -4.80 8.95 -15.53
N TYR A 189 -5.73 9.83 -15.95
CA TYR A 189 -5.88 11.17 -15.39
C TYR A 189 -7.19 11.31 -14.62
N ASN A 190 -7.29 10.60 -13.49
CA ASN A 190 -8.47 10.76 -12.63
C ASN A 190 -8.06 11.21 -11.22
N GLY A 191 -9.01 11.79 -10.50
CA GLY A 191 -8.78 12.38 -9.17
C GLY A 191 -8.44 11.39 -8.06
N GLU A 192 -8.61 10.07 -8.26
CA GLU A 192 -8.29 9.08 -7.24
C GLU A 192 -6.80 8.72 -7.21
N ILE A 193 -6.06 8.99 -8.29
CA ILE A 193 -4.67 8.56 -8.42
C ILE A 193 -3.75 9.54 -7.70
N LEU A 194 -3.20 9.11 -6.57
CA LEU A 194 -2.18 9.87 -5.82
C LEU A 194 -0.77 9.53 -6.27
N MET A 195 -0.56 8.31 -6.73
CA MET A 195 0.75 7.80 -7.13
C MET A 195 0.55 6.70 -8.17
N GLU A 196 1.09 6.90 -9.35
CA GLU A 196 1.02 5.93 -10.43
C GLU A 196 2.40 5.33 -10.70
N THR A 197 2.46 4.01 -10.80
CA THR A 197 3.59 3.34 -11.42
C THR A 197 3.36 3.28 -12.91
N GLY A 198 4.29 3.81 -13.70
CA GLY A 198 4.18 3.84 -15.16
C GLY A 198 3.79 2.48 -15.71
N ARG A 199 2.58 2.38 -16.26
CA ARG A 199 2.12 1.17 -16.91
C ARG A 199 2.71 1.14 -18.31
N HIS A 200 3.67 0.27 -18.53
CA HIS A 200 4.06 -0.06 -19.88
C HIS A 200 2.94 -0.90 -20.52
N TYR A 201 2.26 -0.34 -21.50
CA TYR A 201 1.33 -1.10 -22.35
C TYR A 201 2.14 -2.04 -23.24
N ASP A 202 2.49 -3.19 -22.69
CA ASP A 202 2.98 -4.30 -23.47
C ASP A 202 1.79 -5.25 -23.72
N THR A 203 1.56 -5.56 -25.00
CA THR A 203 0.52 -6.51 -25.44
C THR A 203 0.67 -7.86 -24.73
N PHE A 204 1.90 -8.22 -24.39
CA PHE A 204 2.21 -9.44 -23.65
C PHE A 204 1.75 -9.36 -22.19
N ALA A 205 1.97 -8.23 -21.52
CA ALA A 205 1.57 -8.06 -20.12
C ALA A 205 0.04 -8.08 -19.94
N SER A 206 -0.72 -7.48 -20.88
CA SER A 206 -2.19 -7.52 -20.83
C SER A 206 -2.74 -8.93 -21.01
N THR A 207 -2.14 -9.73 -21.87
CA THR A 207 -2.50 -11.12 -22.09
C THR A 207 -2.13 -11.99 -20.89
N TYR A 208 -0.97 -11.74 -20.28
CA TYR A 208 -0.49 -12.47 -19.11
C TYR A 208 -1.39 -12.25 -17.87
N LEU A 209 -1.80 -11.01 -17.61
CA LEU A 209 -2.71 -10.69 -16.52
C LEU A 209 -4.07 -11.38 -16.68
N ARG A 210 -4.63 -11.38 -17.88
CA ARG A 210 -5.88 -12.13 -18.17
C ARG A 210 -5.71 -13.63 -17.93
N CYS A 211 -4.60 -14.21 -18.36
CA CYS A 211 -4.31 -15.61 -18.13
C CYS A 211 -4.13 -15.92 -16.64
N TYR A 212 -3.50 -15.02 -15.89
CA TYR A 212 -3.21 -15.24 -14.47
C TYR A 212 -4.47 -15.16 -13.60
N PHE A 213 -5.33 -14.17 -13.85
CA PHE A 213 -6.56 -13.94 -13.09
C PHE A 213 -7.81 -14.55 -13.71
N GLY A 214 -7.74 -15.02 -14.96
CA GLY A 214 -8.87 -15.65 -15.63
C GLY A 214 -9.18 -17.03 -15.08
N VAL A 215 -10.46 -17.41 -15.11
CA VAL A 215 -10.89 -18.76 -14.76
C VAL A 215 -10.34 -19.78 -15.76
N SER A 216 -10.00 -20.98 -15.30
CA SER A 216 -9.35 -22.01 -16.12
C SER A 216 -10.21 -22.50 -17.32
N SER A 217 -11.50 -22.21 -17.30
CA SER A 217 -12.47 -22.56 -18.33
C SER A 217 -12.77 -21.43 -19.31
N ASP A 218 -12.10 -20.30 -19.22
CA ASP A 218 -12.30 -19.19 -20.14
C ASP A 218 -11.65 -19.48 -21.50
N HIS A 219 -12.46 -20.01 -22.40
CA HIS A 219 -12.06 -20.62 -23.68
C HIS A 219 -12.07 -19.64 -24.86
N GLY A 220 -11.84 -18.37 -24.63
CA GLY A 220 -11.51 -17.50 -25.78
C GLY A 220 -10.24 -17.98 -26.46
N ASN A 221 -10.17 -17.94 -27.80
CA ASN A 221 -9.05 -18.44 -28.64
C ASN A 221 -7.64 -17.91 -28.30
N ALA A 222 -7.49 -17.10 -27.27
CA ALA A 222 -6.23 -16.57 -26.75
C ALA A 222 -6.11 -16.72 -25.22
N GLY A 223 -7.08 -17.30 -24.53
CA GLY A 223 -7.20 -17.23 -23.09
C GLY A 223 -7.09 -18.59 -22.42
N ARG A 224 -5.91 -18.97 -22.03
CA ARG A 224 -5.74 -19.98 -20.99
C ARG A 224 -5.77 -19.25 -19.64
N GLY A 225 -6.95 -19.18 -19.02
CA GLY A 225 -7.02 -18.77 -17.62
C GLY A 225 -6.34 -19.82 -16.76
N TYR A 226 -5.27 -19.44 -16.07
CA TYR A 226 -4.53 -20.37 -15.21
C TYR A 226 -5.11 -20.44 -13.80
N GLY A 227 -6.10 -19.58 -13.46
CA GLY A 227 -6.70 -19.54 -12.13
C GLY A 227 -5.68 -19.23 -11.02
N GLY A 228 -4.55 -18.60 -11.35
CA GLY A 228 -3.45 -18.36 -10.42
C GLY A 228 -3.74 -17.27 -9.39
N GLY A 229 -4.63 -16.35 -9.69
CA GLY A 229 -5.05 -15.28 -8.79
C GLY A 229 -6.49 -15.50 -8.37
N CYS A 230 -6.72 -16.11 -7.22
CA CYS A 230 -8.03 -16.25 -6.64
C CYS A 230 -8.22 -15.27 -5.49
N VAL A 231 -9.35 -14.59 -5.48
CA VAL A 231 -9.75 -13.78 -4.32
C VAL A 231 -10.16 -14.71 -3.16
N THR A 232 -9.82 -14.31 -1.95
CA THR A 232 -10.25 -15.05 -0.77
C THR A 232 -11.76 -14.90 -0.55
N LEU A 233 -12.42 -15.93 0.00
CA LEU A 233 -13.84 -15.83 0.33
C LEU A 233 -14.12 -14.68 1.31
N ASN A 234 -13.24 -14.43 2.26
CA ASN A 234 -13.37 -13.32 3.20
C ASN A 234 -13.42 -11.96 2.47
N PHE A 235 -12.63 -11.80 1.39
CA PHE A 235 -12.69 -10.59 0.58
C PHE A 235 -14.00 -10.50 -0.21
N VAL A 236 -14.48 -11.63 -0.74
CA VAL A 236 -15.78 -11.68 -1.44
C VAL A 236 -16.93 -11.34 -0.50
N ASP A 237 -16.87 -11.79 0.77
CA ASP A 237 -17.88 -11.51 1.78
C ASP A 237 -17.92 -10.04 2.23
N MET A 238 -16.93 -9.23 1.85
CA MET A 238 -16.96 -7.77 2.07
C MET A 238 -17.87 -7.03 1.08
N PHE A 239 -18.24 -7.65 -0.04
CA PHE A 239 -19.14 -7.06 -1.02
C PHE A 239 -20.59 -7.33 -0.61
N THR A 240 -21.42 -6.29 -0.73
CA THR A 240 -22.85 -6.36 -0.43
C THR A 240 -23.67 -6.55 -1.71
N LYS A 241 -24.90 -7.03 -1.57
CA LYS A 241 -25.91 -6.97 -2.63
C LYS A 241 -26.32 -5.52 -2.86
N ALA A 242 -27.05 -5.26 -3.96
CA ALA A 242 -27.53 -3.92 -4.30
C ALA A 242 -28.48 -3.33 -3.22
N ASP A 243 -29.09 -4.17 -2.39
CA ASP A 243 -29.91 -3.73 -1.25
C ASP A 243 -29.12 -3.49 0.05
N GLY A 244 -27.78 -3.60 -0.02
CA GLY A 244 -26.88 -3.43 1.13
C GLY A 244 -26.76 -4.66 2.03
N SER A 245 -27.48 -5.76 1.74
CA SER A 245 -27.37 -7.00 2.54
C SER A 245 -26.07 -7.73 2.25
N VAL A 246 -25.49 -8.33 3.31
CA VAL A 246 -24.25 -9.11 3.21
C VAL A 246 -24.54 -10.48 2.64
N ILE A 247 -23.72 -10.94 1.69
CA ILE A 247 -23.76 -12.31 1.18
C ILE A 247 -22.74 -13.12 1.97
N ARG A 248 -23.19 -14.18 2.64
CA ARG A 248 -22.31 -15.08 3.39
C ARG A 248 -22.06 -16.36 2.62
N TYR A 249 -20.94 -17.03 2.90
CA TYR A 249 -20.61 -18.33 2.29
C TYR A 249 -21.73 -19.36 2.44
N ALA A 250 -22.45 -19.34 3.56
CA ALA A 250 -23.62 -20.22 3.77
C ALA A 250 -24.72 -20.03 2.72
N ASP A 251 -24.82 -18.82 2.15
CA ASP A 251 -25.79 -18.50 1.10
C ASP A 251 -25.40 -19.12 -0.27
N TRP A 252 -24.15 -19.64 -0.37
CA TRP A 252 -23.57 -20.19 -1.59
C TRP A 252 -23.57 -21.73 -1.63
N SER A 253 -23.84 -22.37 -0.52
CA SER A 253 -23.65 -23.82 -0.36
C SER A 253 -24.68 -24.66 -1.10
N GLY A 254 -25.67 -24.06 -1.78
CA GLY A 254 -26.65 -24.73 -2.64
C GLY A 254 -26.45 -24.36 -4.12
N THR A 255 -26.98 -25.20 -4.99
CA THR A 255 -27.00 -24.95 -6.45
C THR A 255 -27.72 -23.66 -6.82
N THR A 256 -28.62 -23.19 -5.99
CA THR A 256 -29.37 -21.92 -6.14
C THR A 256 -28.57 -20.69 -5.72
N GLY A 257 -27.57 -20.82 -4.85
CA GLY A 257 -26.73 -19.68 -4.42
C GLY A 257 -25.74 -19.22 -5.49
N ARG A 258 -25.39 -20.09 -6.44
CA ARG A 258 -24.46 -19.76 -7.55
C ARG A 258 -25.12 -18.92 -8.65
N ASP A 259 -26.42 -19.05 -8.82
CA ASP A 259 -27.17 -18.41 -9.91
C ASP A 259 -27.76 -17.04 -9.53
N SER A 260 -27.60 -16.61 -8.27
CA SER A 260 -28.16 -15.34 -7.75
C SER A 260 -27.19 -14.18 -7.76
N ARG A 261 -26.07 -14.29 -8.45
CA ARG A 261 -25.07 -13.22 -8.61
C ARG A 261 -24.98 -12.68 -10.01
#